data_d32d5f285bc4f707b36d13e2f4fdea7f
#
_entry.id   d32d5f285bc4f707b36d13e2f4fdea7f
#
_cell.length_a   1.000
_cell.length_b   1.000
_cell.length_c   1.000
_cell.angle_alpha   90.00
_cell.angle_beta   90.00
_cell.angle_gamma   90.00
#
_symmetry.space_group_name_H-M   'P 1'
#
loop_
_entity.id
_entity.type
_entity.pdbx_description
1 polymer ?
#
loop_
_entity_poly.entity_id
_entity_poly.type
_entity_poly.pdbx_seq_one_letter_code
_entity_poly.pdbx_strand_id
1 'polypeptide(L)'
;MYNFVRRGAYMLLIAGLTMGVAGCSDDDPDYDNVTPPVVEVASNTLTGVITSLSGEGISGAKVSLGEGNSATTDANGVYLFKDVKAGTYQLKAEAEGKLSHTGTLTVADVKKAQNLVWNAALASDVKKEVSVSTDAPSEGKVETETLKGNEEAKVEVKAEIAAGTVDTDVKVIISPLYREEDVVTRAAGETMLVGAALSCDKEGVSLKKAIELSFELDTELAGKVEVKQYKNGD
;
A
#
# COMPACT_ATOMS: atom_id res chain seq x y z
N MET A 1 -23.54 6.09 -26.00
CA MET A 1 -23.22 4.72 -26.48
C MET A 1 -22.69 3.96 -25.28
N TYR A 2 -23.48 3.09 -24.70
CA TYR A 2 -23.11 2.34 -23.48
C TYR A 2 -22.34 1.09 -23.87
N ASN A 3 -21.10 0.96 -23.42
CA ASN A 3 -20.35 -0.29 -23.53
C ASN A 3 -20.54 -1.14 -22.28
N PHE A 4 -21.17 -2.26 -22.49
CA PHE A 4 -21.50 -3.30 -21.53
C PHE A 4 -20.24 -4.10 -21.17
N VAL A 5 -19.76 -3.98 -19.94
CA VAL A 5 -18.67 -4.84 -19.43
C VAL A 5 -19.26 -6.20 -19.09
N ARG A 6 -18.80 -7.22 -19.80
CA ARG A 6 -19.13 -8.63 -19.60
C ARG A 6 -18.64 -9.10 -18.21
N ARG A 7 -19.58 -9.35 -17.33
CA ARG A 7 -19.35 -10.11 -16.10
C ARG A 7 -19.17 -11.60 -16.48
N GLY A 8 -17.96 -12.12 -16.30
CA GLY A 8 -17.69 -13.55 -16.33
C GLY A 8 -18.25 -14.21 -15.08
N ALA A 9 -19.36 -14.93 -15.24
CA ALA A 9 -19.89 -15.81 -14.19
C ALA A 9 -19.07 -17.09 -14.18
N TYR A 10 -18.33 -17.35 -13.12
CA TYR A 10 -17.76 -18.67 -12.87
C TYR A 10 -18.85 -19.57 -12.28
N MET A 11 -19.35 -20.50 -13.09
CA MET A 11 -20.22 -21.58 -12.64
C MET A 11 -19.38 -22.60 -11.89
N LEU A 12 -19.59 -22.71 -10.59
CA LEU A 12 -19.09 -23.83 -9.79
C LEU A 12 -19.99 -25.03 -10.03
N LEU A 13 -19.47 -26.02 -10.75
CA LEU A 13 -20.12 -27.30 -10.99
C LEU A 13 -20.00 -28.15 -9.71
N ILE A 14 -21.07 -28.21 -8.92
CA ILE A 14 -21.18 -29.16 -7.81
C ILE A 14 -21.69 -30.46 -8.43
N ALA A 15 -20.78 -31.41 -8.61
CA ALA A 15 -21.16 -32.79 -8.95
C ALA A 15 -21.77 -33.46 -7.72
N GLY A 16 -23.07 -33.52 -7.67
CA GLY A 16 -23.79 -34.33 -6.68
C GLY A 16 -23.64 -35.81 -7.00
N LEU A 17 -22.93 -36.57 -6.15
CA LEU A 17 -22.87 -38.01 -6.22
C LEU A 17 -24.05 -38.59 -5.42
N THR A 18 -25.10 -39.03 -6.09
CA THR A 18 -26.17 -39.80 -5.50
C THR A 18 -25.71 -41.25 -5.45
N MET A 19 -25.33 -41.76 -4.28
CA MET A 19 -25.14 -43.18 -4.04
C MET A 19 -26.50 -43.81 -3.71
N GLY A 20 -27.00 -44.66 -4.64
CA GLY A 20 -28.10 -45.53 -4.40
C GLY A 20 -27.73 -46.62 -3.40
N VAL A 21 -28.51 -46.76 -2.33
CA VAL A 21 -28.46 -47.90 -1.41
C VAL A 21 -29.37 -48.99 -1.93
N ALA A 22 -28.81 -50.10 -2.36
CA ALA A 22 -29.55 -51.34 -2.57
C ALA A 22 -28.72 -52.52 -2.00
N GLY A 23 -29.26 -53.25 -1.05
CA GLY A 23 -28.79 -54.59 -0.68
C GLY A 23 -28.62 -54.82 0.82
N CYS A 24 -29.65 -55.34 1.47
CA CYS A 24 -29.51 -56.06 2.74
C CYS A 24 -28.76 -57.36 2.48
N SER A 25 -27.65 -57.62 3.19
CA SER A 25 -27.19 -58.95 3.56
C SER A 25 -26.68 -58.85 5.00
N ASP A 26 -27.20 -59.75 5.84
CA ASP A 26 -26.79 -59.94 7.23
C ASP A 26 -25.36 -60.54 7.29
N ASP A 27 -24.39 -59.63 7.25
CA ASP A 27 -23.06 -59.88 7.73
C ASP A 27 -22.71 -58.69 8.63
N ASP A 28 -22.43 -58.97 9.88
CA ASP A 28 -22.12 -58.03 10.94
C ASP A 28 -20.92 -57.17 10.52
N PRO A 29 -21.11 -55.89 10.16
CA PRO A 29 -19.98 -55.07 9.72
C PRO A 29 -19.11 -54.74 10.94
N ASP A 30 -17.86 -55.17 10.84
CA ASP A 30 -16.79 -54.78 11.76
C ASP A 30 -16.67 -53.23 11.83
N TYR A 31 -17.33 -52.65 12.85
CA TYR A 31 -17.38 -51.19 13.05
C TYR A 31 -16.07 -50.61 13.62
N ASP A 32 -15.06 -51.46 13.88
CA ASP A 32 -13.82 -51.01 14.50
C ASP A 32 -12.88 -50.26 13.56
N ASN A 33 -13.23 -50.06 12.27
CA ASN A 33 -12.35 -49.42 11.31
C ASN A 33 -13.01 -48.33 10.44
N VAL A 34 -14.11 -47.73 10.91
CA VAL A 34 -14.70 -46.58 10.23
C VAL A 34 -13.95 -45.32 10.68
N THR A 35 -12.95 -44.93 9.92
CA THR A 35 -12.34 -43.62 10.06
C THR A 35 -13.43 -42.59 9.78
N PRO A 36 -13.85 -41.77 10.76
CA PRO A 36 -14.85 -40.73 10.49
C PRO A 36 -14.37 -39.84 9.34
N PRO A 37 -15.28 -39.42 8.45
CA PRO A 37 -14.89 -38.55 7.35
C PRO A 37 -14.21 -37.31 7.93
N VAL A 38 -13.01 -37.02 7.43
CA VAL A 38 -12.31 -35.77 7.77
C VAL A 38 -13.20 -34.63 7.27
N VAL A 39 -13.93 -34.02 8.19
CA VAL A 39 -14.67 -32.79 7.87
C VAL A 39 -13.60 -31.73 7.63
N GLU A 40 -13.37 -31.39 6.36
CA GLU A 40 -12.57 -30.22 6.04
C GLU A 40 -13.25 -29.01 6.67
N VAL A 41 -12.68 -28.52 7.77
CA VAL A 41 -13.13 -27.27 8.38
C VAL A 41 -12.79 -26.17 7.38
N ALA A 42 -13.83 -25.55 6.82
CA ALA A 42 -13.64 -24.43 5.91
C ALA A 42 -12.79 -23.36 6.62
N SER A 43 -11.66 -23.04 6.05
CA SER A 43 -10.70 -22.10 6.64
C SER A 43 -10.88 -20.69 6.12
N ASN A 44 -10.55 -19.69 6.94
CA ASN A 44 -10.56 -18.30 6.49
C ASN A 44 -9.45 -18.08 5.46
N THR A 45 -9.74 -17.31 4.45
CA THR A 45 -8.77 -16.85 3.44
C THR A 45 -8.64 -15.35 3.49
N LEU A 46 -7.43 -14.85 3.25
CA LEU A 46 -7.18 -13.43 3.02
C LEU A 46 -6.53 -13.29 1.64
N THR A 47 -7.12 -12.50 0.80
CA THR A 47 -6.59 -12.17 -0.52
C THR A 47 -6.59 -10.66 -0.74
N GLY A 48 -5.91 -10.19 -1.76
CA GLY A 48 -5.95 -8.80 -2.18
C GLY A 48 -5.00 -8.53 -3.31
N VAL A 49 -4.94 -7.27 -3.69
CA VAL A 49 -4.10 -6.78 -4.78
C VAL A 49 -3.20 -5.67 -4.26
N ILE A 50 -1.92 -5.78 -4.53
CA ILE A 50 -0.93 -4.72 -4.29
C ILE A 50 -0.66 -4.03 -5.62
N THR A 51 -0.89 -2.73 -5.67
CA THR A 51 -0.76 -1.92 -6.89
C THR A 51 0.20 -0.75 -6.69
N SER A 52 0.65 -0.17 -7.79
CA SER A 52 1.21 1.18 -7.82
C SER A 52 0.10 2.23 -7.60
N LEU A 53 0.45 3.50 -7.44
CA LEU A 53 -0.53 4.59 -7.37
C LEU A 53 -1.32 4.72 -8.69
N SER A 54 -0.72 4.39 -9.84
CA SER A 54 -1.41 4.34 -11.13
C SER A 54 -2.42 3.18 -11.25
N GLY A 55 -2.40 2.24 -10.30
CA GLY A 55 -3.31 1.09 -10.25
C GLY A 55 -2.80 -0.15 -10.96
N GLU A 56 -1.56 -0.16 -11.45
CA GLU A 56 -0.91 -1.34 -12.01
C GLU A 56 -0.53 -2.32 -10.89
N GLY A 57 -0.74 -3.62 -11.11
CA GLY A 57 -0.36 -4.67 -10.16
C GLY A 57 1.15 -4.75 -9.97
N ILE A 58 1.62 -4.82 -8.73
CA ILE A 58 3.04 -4.98 -8.41
C ILE A 58 3.33 -6.46 -8.21
N SER A 59 4.11 -7.04 -9.13
CA SER A 59 4.60 -8.41 -9.03
C SER A 59 5.74 -8.50 -8.02
N GLY A 60 5.80 -9.60 -7.26
CA GLY A 60 6.89 -9.85 -6.32
C GLY A 60 6.84 -9.01 -5.04
N ALA A 61 5.77 -8.25 -4.80
CA ALA A 61 5.58 -7.55 -3.54
C ALA A 61 5.39 -8.56 -2.40
N LYS A 62 6.05 -8.32 -1.28
CA LYS A 62 5.90 -9.11 -0.06
C LYS A 62 4.78 -8.54 0.79
N VAL A 63 3.78 -9.37 1.09
CA VAL A 63 2.73 -9.03 2.05
C VAL A 63 2.94 -9.85 3.31
N SER A 64 3.07 -9.19 4.46
CA SER A 64 3.22 -9.84 5.76
C SER A 64 1.90 -9.78 6.54
N LEU A 65 1.54 -10.88 7.18
CA LEU A 65 0.36 -11.02 8.05
C LEU A 65 0.83 -11.34 9.46
N GLY A 66 1.01 -10.31 10.28
CA GLY A 66 1.66 -10.43 11.58
C GLY A 66 3.11 -10.90 11.48
N GLU A 67 3.63 -11.49 12.55
CA GLU A 67 4.99 -12.01 12.59
C GLU A 67 5.07 -13.42 11.95
N GLY A 68 6.06 -13.61 11.09
CA GLY A 68 6.44 -14.92 10.56
C GLY A 68 5.57 -15.46 9.43
N ASN A 69 4.46 -14.81 9.06
CA ASN A 69 3.60 -15.24 7.95
C ASN A 69 3.65 -14.20 6.82
N SER A 70 4.04 -14.64 5.61
CA SER A 70 4.12 -13.77 4.44
C SER A 70 3.74 -14.48 3.15
N ALA A 71 3.20 -13.72 2.21
CA ALA A 71 2.91 -14.13 0.85
C ALA A 71 3.57 -13.16 -0.14
N THR A 72 3.84 -13.64 -1.34
CA THR A 72 4.37 -12.83 -2.44
C THR A 72 3.30 -12.67 -3.51
N THR A 73 3.18 -11.49 -4.08
CA THR A 73 2.21 -11.22 -5.16
C THR A 73 2.63 -11.85 -6.47
N ASP A 74 1.64 -12.28 -7.25
CA ASP A 74 1.81 -12.77 -8.61
C ASP A 74 2.05 -11.63 -9.63
N ALA A 75 2.05 -11.96 -10.92
CA ALA A 75 2.26 -11.00 -12.01
C ALA A 75 1.20 -9.88 -12.09
N ASN A 76 0.03 -10.09 -11.50
CA ASN A 76 -1.07 -9.12 -11.44
C ASN A 76 -1.15 -8.38 -10.10
N GLY A 77 -0.16 -8.59 -9.22
CA GLY A 77 -0.16 -8.03 -7.88
C GLY A 77 -1.06 -8.75 -6.87
N VAL A 78 -1.61 -9.93 -7.21
CA VAL A 78 -2.54 -10.69 -6.35
C VAL A 78 -1.77 -11.57 -5.37
N TYR A 79 -2.22 -11.62 -4.12
CA TYR A 79 -1.70 -12.50 -3.10
C TYR A 79 -2.82 -13.29 -2.39
N LEU A 80 -2.46 -14.38 -1.72
CA LEU A 80 -3.39 -15.23 -0.99
C LEU A 80 -2.74 -15.81 0.27
N PHE A 81 -3.41 -15.65 1.41
CA PHE A 81 -3.18 -16.45 2.62
C PHE A 81 -4.34 -17.42 2.81
N LYS A 82 -4.01 -18.68 3.13
CA LYS A 82 -4.97 -19.70 3.52
C LYS A 82 -4.87 -19.96 5.02
N ASP A 83 -5.90 -20.55 5.60
CA ASP A 83 -5.93 -20.99 6.99
C ASP A 83 -5.67 -19.86 8.01
N VAL A 84 -6.16 -18.66 7.70
CA VAL A 84 -6.02 -17.50 8.58
C VAL A 84 -6.87 -17.70 9.83
N LYS A 85 -6.24 -17.71 10.99
CA LYS A 85 -6.93 -17.89 12.27
C LYS A 85 -7.64 -16.63 12.71
N ALA A 86 -8.61 -16.75 13.62
CA ALA A 86 -9.21 -15.59 14.28
C ALA A 86 -8.14 -14.81 15.07
N GLY A 87 -8.22 -13.48 15.03
CA GLY A 87 -7.26 -12.60 15.69
C GLY A 87 -7.14 -11.24 15.01
N THR A 88 -6.35 -10.37 15.60
CA THR A 88 -6.01 -9.07 15.00
C THR A 88 -4.56 -9.09 14.51
N TYR A 89 -4.36 -8.75 13.26
CA TYR A 89 -3.08 -8.81 12.57
C TYR A 89 -2.67 -7.43 12.07
N GLN A 90 -1.38 -7.14 12.20
CA GLN A 90 -0.76 -6.06 11.45
C GLN A 90 -0.39 -6.58 10.06
N LEU A 91 -0.85 -5.89 9.04
CA LEU A 91 -0.50 -6.15 7.65
C LEU A 91 0.58 -5.18 7.21
N LYS A 92 1.51 -5.65 6.39
CA LYS A 92 2.53 -4.80 5.75
C LYS A 92 2.76 -5.28 4.33
N ALA A 93 2.67 -4.36 3.37
CA ALA A 93 3.07 -4.59 1.99
C ALA A 93 4.38 -3.85 1.70
N GLU A 94 5.32 -4.54 1.06
CA GLU A 94 6.66 -4.04 0.71
C GLU A 94 7.02 -4.49 -0.71
N ALA A 95 7.63 -3.60 -1.47
CA ALA A 95 8.22 -3.91 -2.77
C ALA A 95 9.49 -3.08 -2.98
N GLU A 96 10.39 -3.58 -3.82
CA GLU A 96 11.63 -2.87 -4.15
C GLU A 96 11.33 -1.50 -4.79
N GLY A 97 12.00 -0.45 -4.34
CA GLY A 97 11.82 0.91 -4.81
C GLY A 97 10.47 1.54 -4.48
N LYS A 98 9.70 0.94 -3.55
CA LYS A 98 8.40 1.44 -3.11
C LYS A 98 8.39 1.74 -1.61
N LEU A 99 7.62 2.72 -1.21
CA LEU A 99 7.30 2.98 0.19
C LEU A 99 6.39 1.87 0.72
N SER A 100 6.69 1.32 1.89
CA SER A 100 5.86 0.29 2.50
C SER A 100 4.50 0.85 2.93
N HIS A 101 3.46 0.01 2.88
CA HIS A 101 2.13 0.33 3.39
C HIS A 101 1.74 -0.65 4.51
N THR A 102 1.14 -0.14 5.58
CA THR A 102 0.69 -0.94 6.71
C THR A 102 -0.82 -0.84 6.89
N GLY A 103 -1.40 -1.86 7.49
CA GLY A 103 -2.82 -1.88 7.81
C GLY A 103 -3.10 -2.84 8.96
N THR A 104 -4.31 -2.78 9.49
CA THR A 104 -4.77 -3.70 10.54
C THR A 104 -5.94 -4.51 10.02
N LEU A 105 -5.92 -5.82 10.25
CA LEU A 105 -6.99 -6.74 9.89
C LEU A 105 -7.47 -7.47 11.15
N THR A 106 -8.77 -7.44 11.39
CA THR A 106 -9.40 -8.26 12.44
C THR A 106 -10.20 -9.38 11.81
N VAL A 107 -9.83 -10.61 12.14
CA VAL A 107 -10.49 -11.85 11.72
C VAL A 107 -11.36 -12.32 12.87
N ALA A 108 -12.68 -12.33 12.68
CA ALA A 108 -13.61 -12.73 13.73
C ALA A 108 -13.56 -14.26 13.96
N ASP A 109 -13.77 -14.68 15.22
CA ASP A 109 -13.95 -16.09 15.57
C ASP A 109 -15.40 -16.48 15.30
N VAL A 110 -15.65 -17.01 14.12
CA VAL A 110 -16.98 -17.46 13.66
C VAL A 110 -16.90 -18.88 13.13
N LYS A 111 -18.01 -19.63 13.25
CA LYS A 111 -18.09 -21.03 12.81
C LYS A 111 -18.04 -21.20 11.28
N LYS A 112 -18.23 -20.12 10.52
CA LYS A 112 -18.24 -20.14 9.06
C LYS A 112 -16.95 -19.50 8.53
N ALA A 113 -16.33 -20.13 7.54
CA ALA A 113 -15.18 -19.57 6.86
C ALA A 113 -15.46 -18.17 6.29
N GLN A 114 -14.48 -17.30 6.41
CA GLN A 114 -14.51 -15.93 5.90
C GLN A 114 -13.55 -15.77 4.74
N ASN A 115 -13.97 -15.02 3.72
CA ASN A 115 -13.10 -14.52 2.67
C ASN A 115 -12.85 -13.04 2.96
N LEU A 116 -11.63 -12.73 3.34
CA LEU A 116 -11.17 -11.40 3.73
C LEU A 116 -10.43 -10.77 2.56
N VAL A 117 -10.50 -9.46 2.44
CA VAL A 117 -9.81 -8.70 1.39
C VAL A 117 -9.06 -7.54 1.99
N TRP A 118 -7.78 -7.41 1.63
CA TRP A 118 -6.99 -6.22 1.93
C TRP A 118 -6.17 -5.82 0.70
N ASN A 119 -6.38 -4.61 0.21
CA ASN A 119 -5.66 -4.04 -0.93
C ASN A 119 -4.78 -2.89 -0.46
N ALA A 120 -3.64 -2.71 -1.10
CA ALA A 120 -2.76 -1.57 -0.84
C ALA A 120 -2.18 -1.03 -2.14
N ALA A 121 -2.05 0.29 -2.21
CA ALA A 121 -1.31 0.97 -3.26
C ALA A 121 0.02 1.47 -2.69
N LEU A 122 1.13 1.14 -3.35
CA LEU A 122 2.48 1.53 -2.94
C LEU A 122 3.00 2.65 -3.83
N ALA A 123 3.36 3.78 -3.21
CA ALA A 123 4.05 4.87 -3.87
C ALA A 123 5.52 4.51 -4.14
N SER A 124 6.13 5.08 -5.16
CA SER A 124 7.56 4.97 -5.40
C SER A 124 8.36 5.69 -4.32
N ASP A 125 9.42 5.06 -3.83
CA ASP A 125 10.38 5.68 -2.90
C ASP A 125 11.34 6.58 -3.69
N VAL A 126 10.80 7.68 -4.23
CA VAL A 126 11.55 8.65 -5.01
C VAL A 126 12.16 9.68 -4.07
N LYS A 127 13.48 9.79 -4.11
CA LYS A 127 14.24 10.76 -3.33
C LYS A 127 15.21 11.48 -4.22
N LYS A 128 15.40 12.78 -3.98
CA LYS A 128 16.42 13.58 -4.65
C LYS A 128 17.42 14.09 -3.61
N GLU A 129 18.66 13.66 -3.75
CA GLU A 129 19.78 14.24 -3.00
C GLU A 129 20.30 15.49 -3.70
N VAL A 130 20.49 16.55 -2.93
CA VAL A 130 21.06 17.83 -3.37
C VAL A 130 22.24 18.14 -2.48
N SER A 131 23.43 18.29 -3.07
CA SER A 131 24.60 18.77 -2.35
C SER A 131 24.46 20.25 -2.10
N VAL A 132 24.48 20.66 -0.84
CA VAL A 132 24.33 22.04 -0.41
C VAL A 132 25.62 22.48 0.25
N SER A 133 26.21 23.53 -0.30
CA SER A 133 27.39 24.16 0.28
C SER A 133 27.03 25.45 1.01
N THR A 134 27.92 25.87 1.91
CA THR A 134 27.77 27.14 2.63
C THR A 134 27.81 28.36 1.71
N ASP A 135 28.53 28.28 0.60
CA ASP A 135 28.93 29.46 -0.18
C ASP A 135 28.17 29.63 -1.52
N ALA A 136 27.43 28.62 -1.95
CA ALA A 136 26.72 28.64 -3.23
C ALA A 136 25.24 28.24 -3.08
N PRO A 137 24.36 28.80 -3.91
CA PRO A 137 22.98 28.34 -3.96
C PRO A 137 22.91 26.95 -4.58
N SER A 138 21.90 26.18 -4.18
CA SER A 138 21.63 24.83 -4.69
C SER A 138 20.15 24.67 -5.02
N GLU A 139 19.86 23.80 -5.96
CA GLU A 139 18.49 23.50 -6.40
C GLU A 139 18.32 21.99 -6.57
N GLY A 140 17.16 21.47 -6.21
CA GLY A 140 16.79 20.09 -6.45
C GLY A 140 15.34 19.99 -6.89
N LYS A 141 15.10 19.05 -7.80
CA LYS A 141 13.77 18.76 -8.35
C LYS A 141 13.49 17.29 -8.27
N VAL A 142 12.25 16.93 -7.94
CA VAL A 142 11.75 15.56 -7.96
C VAL A 142 10.31 15.54 -8.48
N GLU A 143 10.03 14.64 -9.40
CA GLU A 143 8.66 14.41 -9.87
C GLU A 143 7.94 13.40 -8.98
N THR A 144 6.68 13.67 -8.67
CA THR A 144 5.81 12.73 -7.98
C THR A 144 5.23 11.72 -8.96
N GLU A 145 4.84 10.55 -8.45
CA GLU A 145 4.10 9.56 -9.22
C GLU A 145 2.70 10.08 -9.61
N THR A 146 2.18 9.57 -10.72
CA THR A 146 0.80 9.81 -11.14
C THR A 146 -0.18 9.14 -10.18
N LEU A 147 -1.17 9.88 -9.69
CA LEU A 147 -2.24 9.34 -8.86
C LEU A 147 -3.25 8.56 -9.73
N LYS A 148 -3.82 7.49 -9.18
CA LYS A 148 -4.83 6.67 -9.87
C LYS A 148 -6.03 7.52 -10.30
N GLY A 149 -6.34 7.47 -11.61
CA GLY A 149 -7.47 8.18 -12.21
C GLY A 149 -7.18 9.61 -12.63
N ASN A 150 -5.94 10.07 -12.48
CA ASN A 150 -5.49 11.37 -12.98
C ASN A 150 -4.07 11.24 -13.55
N GLU A 151 -3.94 10.63 -14.72
CA GLU A 151 -2.67 10.37 -15.39
C GLU A 151 -1.89 11.65 -15.75
N GLU A 152 -2.56 12.79 -15.80
CA GLU A 152 -1.98 14.09 -16.15
C GLU A 152 -1.54 14.91 -14.92
N ALA A 153 -1.91 14.51 -13.73
CA ALA A 153 -1.60 15.23 -12.49
C ALA A 153 -0.20 14.90 -11.95
N LYS A 154 0.81 15.08 -12.74
CA LYS A 154 2.19 15.09 -12.25
C LYS A 154 2.45 16.39 -11.50
N VAL A 155 3.10 16.27 -10.34
CA VAL A 155 3.55 17.40 -9.55
C VAL A 155 5.07 17.37 -9.46
N GLU A 156 5.72 18.39 -9.93
CA GLU A 156 7.16 18.59 -9.69
C GLU A 156 7.33 19.33 -8.35
N VAL A 157 8.13 18.74 -7.46
CA VAL A 157 8.57 19.38 -6.22
C VAL A 157 9.96 19.95 -6.44
N LYS A 158 10.11 21.25 -6.29
CA LYS A 158 11.37 21.96 -6.42
C LYS A 158 11.78 22.55 -5.06
N ALA A 159 13.03 22.32 -4.65
CA ALA A 159 13.61 22.99 -3.49
C ALA A 159 14.70 23.95 -3.96
N GLU A 160 14.57 25.22 -3.57
CA GLU A 160 15.59 26.27 -3.78
C GLU A 160 16.27 26.60 -2.46
N ILE A 161 17.59 26.47 -2.43
CA ILE A 161 18.41 26.61 -1.24
C ILE A 161 19.42 27.73 -1.49
N ALA A 162 19.21 28.88 -0.86
CA ALA A 162 20.09 30.03 -1.01
C ALA A 162 21.47 29.78 -0.40
N ALA A 163 22.50 30.43 -0.91
CA ALA A 163 23.82 30.44 -0.28
C ALA A 163 23.75 30.89 1.19
N GLY A 164 24.49 30.25 2.06
CA GLY A 164 24.48 30.52 3.51
C GLY A 164 23.22 30.03 4.24
N THR A 165 22.45 29.11 3.66
CA THR A 165 21.30 28.47 4.33
C THR A 165 21.78 27.47 5.40
N VAL A 166 22.88 26.79 5.16
CA VAL A 166 23.47 25.82 6.08
C VAL A 166 24.78 26.36 6.67
N ASP A 167 25.18 25.89 7.83
CA ASP A 167 26.44 26.24 8.49
C ASP A 167 27.59 25.29 8.18
N THR A 168 27.31 24.17 7.55
CA THR A 168 28.28 23.20 7.05
C THR A 168 27.73 22.55 5.78
N ASP A 169 28.63 22.09 4.91
CA ASP A 169 28.23 21.39 3.70
C ASP A 169 27.49 20.09 4.03
N VAL A 170 26.32 19.90 3.45
CA VAL A 170 25.43 18.76 3.68
C VAL A 170 24.80 18.28 2.40
N LYS A 171 24.22 17.08 2.45
CA LYS A 171 23.25 16.63 1.44
C LYS A 171 21.85 16.81 1.99
N VAL A 172 21.03 17.57 1.28
CA VAL A 172 19.61 17.69 1.55
C VAL A 172 18.89 16.66 0.70
N ILE A 173 17.98 15.91 1.31
CA ILE A 173 17.17 14.87 0.66
C ILE A 173 15.76 15.39 0.58
N ILE A 174 15.24 15.50 -0.64
CA ILE A 174 13.84 15.84 -0.94
C ILE A 174 13.09 14.54 -1.14
N SER A 175 12.08 14.28 -0.31
CA SER A 175 11.23 13.09 -0.38
C SER A 175 9.78 13.51 -0.57
N PRO A 176 9.13 13.24 -1.72
CA PRO A 176 7.71 13.46 -1.88
C PRO A 176 6.90 12.66 -0.87
N LEU A 177 5.81 13.24 -0.38
CA LEU A 177 4.85 12.60 0.52
C LEU A 177 3.56 12.30 -0.28
N TYR A 178 3.09 11.05 -0.22
CA TYR A 178 1.95 10.59 -1.01
C TYR A 178 0.72 10.29 -0.17
N ARG A 179 0.87 10.21 1.16
CA ARG A 179 -0.21 9.80 2.06
C ARG A 179 -0.45 10.87 3.11
N GLU A 180 -1.71 11.04 3.44
CA GLU A 180 -2.13 11.99 4.49
C GLU A 180 -1.55 11.65 5.86
N GLU A 181 -1.33 10.37 6.14
CA GLU A 181 -0.71 9.87 7.36
C GLU A 181 0.78 10.21 7.51
N ASP A 182 1.44 10.54 6.38
CA ASP A 182 2.84 10.97 6.40
C ASP A 182 2.98 12.44 6.84
N VAL A 183 1.87 13.16 6.98
CA VAL A 183 1.86 14.57 7.42
C VAL A 183 1.52 14.64 8.90
N VAL A 184 2.42 15.23 9.67
CA VAL A 184 2.37 15.26 11.14
C VAL A 184 1.16 16.04 11.68
N THR A 185 0.72 17.08 10.98
CA THR A 185 -0.41 17.93 11.41
C THR A 185 -1.27 18.32 10.22
N ARG A 186 -2.58 18.10 10.32
CA ARG A 186 -3.55 18.47 9.31
C ARG A 186 -4.82 18.99 9.97
N ALA A 187 -5.40 20.07 9.44
CA ALA A 187 -6.70 20.53 9.91
C ALA A 187 -7.83 19.58 9.44
N ALA A 188 -8.87 19.45 10.24
CA ALA A 188 -10.02 18.60 9.91
C ALA A 188 -10.72 19.10 8.63
N GLY A 189 -10.95 18.19 7.68
CA GLY A 189 -11.61 18.47 6.41
C GLY A 189 -10.68 18.89 5.27
N GLU A 190 -9.37 18.89 5.49
CA GLU A 190 -8.37 19.09 4.44
C GLU A 190 -7.95 17.77 3.81
N THR A 191 -7.73 17.76 2.51
CA THR A 191 -7.19 16.62 1.75
C THR A 191 -5.82 17.01 1.23
N MET A 192 -4.81 16.18 1.52
CA MET A 192 -3.48 16.37 0.97
C MET A 192 -3.48 15.97 -0.51
N LEU A 193 -3.06 16.87 -1.38
CA LEU A 193 -2.85 16.57 -2.79
C LEU A 193 -1.40 16.15 -3.05
N VAL A 194 -0.47 16.88 -2.47
CA VAL A 194 0.97 16.61 -2.57
C VAL A 194 1.66 17.22 -1.35
N GLY A 195 2.78 16.63 -0.97
CA GLY A 195 3.64 17.15 0.08
C GLY A 195 5.09 16.75 -0.19
N ALA A 196 6.01 17.36 0.54
CA ALA A 196 7.40 16.95 0.53
C ALA A 196 8.02 17.09 1.92
N ALA A 197 8.86 16.13 2.26
CA ALA A 197 9.71 16.20 3.44
C ALA A 197 11.14 16.56 3.02
N LEU A 198 11.79 17.37 3.84
CA LEU A 198 13.21 17.64 3.74
C LEU A 198 13.94 17.00 4.91
N SER A 199 15.00 16.28 4.61
CA SER A 199 15.92 15.76 5.60
C SER A 199 17.38 16.04 5.17
N CYS A 200 18.33 15.84 6.04
CA CYS A 200 19.73 15.96 5.69
C CYS A 200 20.54 14.75 6.20
N ASP A 201 21.69 14.51 5.60
CA ASP A 201 22.59 13.39 5.88
C ASP A 201 23.39 13.54 7.18
N LYS A 202 23.34 14.72 7.81
CA LYS A 202 24.06 15.00 9.05
C LYS A 202 23.13 15.47 10.16
N GLU A 203 23.38 15.02 11.37
CA GLU A 203 22.70 15.49 12.56
C GLU A 203 23.23 16.84 13.04
N GLY A 204 22.39 17.64 13.72
CA GLY A 204 22.77 18.89 14.36
C GLY A 204 23.00 20.06 13.40
N VAL A 205 22.61 19.93 12.14
CA VAL A 205 22.70 21.03 11.16
C VAL A 205 21.64 22.08 11.45
N SER A 206 22.07 23.34 11.54
CA SER A 206 21.17 24.47 11.71
C SER A 206 20.90 25.17 10.40
N LEU A 207 19.61 25.38 10.10
CA LEU A 207 19.20 26.21 8.98
C LEU A 207 19.22 27.68 9.41
N LYS A 208 20.05 28.49 8.75
CA LYS A 208 20.15 29.95 8.96
C LYS A 208 19.16 30.73 8.11
N LYS A 209 18.66 30.13 7.04
CA LYS A 209 17.65 30.67 6.15
C LYS A 209 16.61 29.61 5.84
N ALA A 210 15.42 30.02 5.45
CA ALA A 210 14.40 29.10 4.96
C ALA A 210 14.82 28.46 3.64
N ILE A 211 14.42 27.21 3.42
CA ILE A 211 14.46 26.55 2.13
C ILE A 211 13.11 26.81 1.49
N GLU A 212 13.12 27.29 0.25
CA GLU A 212 11.91 27.53 -0.52
C GLU A 212 11.50 26.25 -1.24
N LEU A 213 10.27 25.79 -0.97
CA LEU A 213 9.66 24.66 -1.67
C LEU A 213 8.58 25.20 -2.58
N SER A 214 8.66 24.85 -3.86
CA SER A 214 7.61 25.10 -4.84
C SER A 214 7.06 23.80 -5.40
N PHE A 215 5.77 23.82 -5.73
CA PHE A 215 5.05 22.70 -6.30
C PHE A 215 4.46 23.16 -7.62
N GLU A 216 4.96 22.61 -8.74
CA GLU A 216 4.37 22.87 -10.05
C GLU A 216 3.19 21.90 -10.24
N LEU A 217 1.99 22.45 -10.18
CA LEU A 217 0.74 21.75 -10.40
C LEU A 217 0.27 21.98 -11.83
N ASP A 218 -0.36 20.97 -12.43
CA ASP A 218 -1.08 21.16 -13.67
C ASP A 218 -2.14 22.26 -13.51
N THR A 219 -2.38 23.02 -14.60
CA THR A 219 -3.25 24.20 -14.62
C THR A 219 -4.69 23.91 -14.17
N GLU A 220 -5.21 22.72 -14.40
CA GLU A 220 -6.53 22.32 -13.91
C GLU A 220 -6.57 22.13 -12.39
N LEU A 221 -5.47 21.72 -11.78
CA LEU A 221 -5.33 21.51 -10.33
C LEU A 221 -4.99 22.83 -9.62
N ALA A 222 -4.16 23.67 -10.22
CA ALA A 222 -3.68 24.91 -9.62
C ALA A 222 -4.82 25.87 -9.21
N GLY A 223 -5.96 25.84 -9.92
CA GLY A 223 -7.14 26.65 -9.59
C GLY A 223 -7.98 26.13 -8.42
N LYS A 224 -7.68 24.94 -7.89
CA LYS A 224 -8.47 24.24 -6.87
C LYS A 224 -7.71 24.00 -5.56
N VAL A 225 -6.45 24.41 -5.49
CA VAL A 225 -5.55 24.04 -4.39
C VAL A 225 -5.12 25.27 -3.60
N GLU A 226 -5.25 25.18 -2.29
CA GLU A 226 -4.62 26.11 -1.34
C GLU A 226 -3.33 25.45 -0.82
N VAL A 227 -2.17 26.12 -1.01
CA VAL A 227 -0.89 25.62 -0.50
C VAL A 227 -0.71 26.07 0.95
N LYS A 228 -0.59 25.12 1.87
CA LYS A 228 -0.27 25.38 3.28
C LYS A 228 1.10 24.83 3.63
N GLN A 229 1.83 25.57 4.43
CA GLN A 229 3.11 25.13 5.00
C GLN A 229 2.90 24.69 6.43
N TYR A 230 3.36 23.50 6.75
CA TYR A 230 3.39 22.98 8.10
C TYR A 230 4.85 22.88 8.58
N LYS A 231 5.12 23.34 9.79
CA LYS A 231 6.42 23.17 10.43
C LYS A 231 6.34 22.04 11.44
N ASN A 232 7.41 21.27 11.57
CA ASN A 232 7.49 20.30 12.65
C ASN A 232 7.42 21.04 13.99
N GLY A 233 6.38 20.74 14.78
CA GLY A 233 6.21 21.27 16.13
C GLY A 233 5.11 22.32 16.32
N ASP A 234 4.27 22.55 15.29
CA ASP A 234 3.04 23.38 15.42
C ASP A 234 1.82 22.50 15.71
#